data_b84874fd2e39ab3b0ebf66757dd8dd83
#
_entry.id   b84874fd2e39ab3b0ebf66757dd8dd83
#
_cell.length_a   1.000
_cell.length_b   1.000
_cell.length_c   1.000
_cell.angle_alpha   90.00
_cell.angle_beta   90.00
_cell.angle_gamma   90.00
#
_symmetry.space_group_name_H-M   'P 1'
#
loop_
_entity.id
_entity.type
_entity.pdbx_description
1 polymer ?
#
loop_
_entity_poly.entity_id
_entity_poly.type
_entity_poly.pdbx_seq_one_letter_code
_entity_poly.pdbx_strand_id
1 'polypeptide(L)'
;MNEQIGELLVRENLLSAEELQQARSEVVAKGGRLGAQITKLGLLEESQLTDFVAKQYGVPAIDLDDFEVDPKVVALIPEAVAIKHNVVPVNRAGSTLIVATADPSNISGLDDIKFLTGYNIQAVVASEEAIKRGIEKYYDQTSDLDDVMAAFDDSDIDFVQDEEDINEAELGREAEDAPVVKLVNLILTEAIKKSASDIHIEPYEKSIAF
;
A
#
# COMPACT_ATOMS: atom_id res chain seq x y z
N MET A 1 12.89 11.59 1.92
CA MET A 1 13.23 12.91 1.35
C MET A 1 14.64 13.25 1.77
N ASN A 2 15.47 13.64 0.80
CA ASN A 2 16.91 13.86 0.97
C ASN A 2 17.18 15.20 1.69
N GLU A 3 18.32 15.33 2.41
CA GLU A 3 18.75 16.59 3.05
C GLU A 3 18.80 17.78 2.08
N GLN A 4 19.13 17.54 0.82
CA GLN A 4 19.17 18.54 -0.23
C GLN A 4 17.84 19.27 -0.43
N ILE A 5 16.70 18.60 -0.25
CA ILE A 5 15.37 19.24 -0.39
C ILE A 5 15.14 20.23 0.75
N GLY A 6 15.56 19.91 1.98
CA GLY A 6 15.47 20.86 3.09
C GLY A 6 16.20 22.16 2.83
N GLU A 7 17.40 22.09 2.28
CA GLU A 7 18.19 23.27 1.92
C GLU A 7 17.55 24.07 0.77
N LEU A 8 16.94 23.37 -0.19
CA LEU A 8 16.21 24.01 -1.28
C LEU A 8 14.97 24.76 -0.79
N LEU A 9 14.23 24.17 0.18
CA LEU A 9 13.07 24.83 0.80
C LEU A 9 13.46 26.13 1.50
N VAL A 10 14.62 26.16 2.18
CA VAL A 10 15.15 27.38 2.79
C VAL A 10 15.56 28.39 1.73
N ARG A 11 16.22 27.96 0.66
CA ARG A 11 16.66 28.84 -0.43
C ARG A 11 15.47 29.53 -1.15
N GLU A 12 14.37 28.78 -1.30
CA GLU A 12 13.14 29.30 -1.91
C GLU A 12 12.23 30.06 -0.90
N ASN A 13 12.73 30.30 0.33
CA ASN A 13 12.01 30.97 1.42
C ASN A 13 10.68 30.31 1.82
N LEU A 14 10.56 29.00 1.62
CA LEU A 14 9.42 28.21 2.09
C LEU A 14 9.59 27.75 3.56
N LEU A 15 10.83 27.67 4.02
CA LEU A 15 11.20 27.42 5.41
C LEU A 15 12.31 28.38 5.84
N SER A 16 12.35 28.72 7.11
CA SER A 16 13.52 29.35 7.72
C SER A 16 14.59 28.31 8.05
N ALA A 17 15.84 28.74 8.23
CA ALA A 17 16.92 27.86 8.66
C ALA A 17 16.66 27.26 10.06
N GLU A 18 15.97 27.99 10.94
CA GLU A 18 15.60 27.56 12.28
C GLU A 18 14.53 26.44 12.23
N GLU A 19 13.50 26.60 11.41
CA GLU A 19 12.46 25.59 11.19
C GLU A 19 13.02 24.31 10.58
N LEU A 20 13.93 24.41 9.62
CA LEU A 20 14.63 23.25 9.07
C LEU A 20 15.45 22.54 10.14
N GLN A 21 16.14 23.26 11.02
CA GLN A 21 16.92 22.69 12.09
C GLN A 21 16.00 22.01 13.12
N GLN A 22 14.85 22.58 13.41
CA GLN A 22 13.84 21.98 14.27
C GLN A 22 13.34 20.65 13.68
N ALA A 23 12.98 20.63 12.39
CA ALA A 23 12.54 19.41 11.73
C ALA A 23 13.62 18.33 11.71
N ARG A 24 14.90 18.70 11.49
CA ARG A 24 16.05 17.76 11.60
C ARG A 24 16.20 17.17 13.01
N SER A 25 16.03 18.00 14.04
CA SER A 25 16.10 17.55 15.42
C SER A 25 14.99 16.53 15.74
N GLU A 26 13.78 16.74 15.22
CA GLU A 26 12.67 15.81 15.36
C GLU A 26 12.93 14.48 14.63
N VAL A 27 13.54 14.52 13.44
CA VAL A 27 13.96 13.29 12.74
C VAL A 27 14.94 12.48 13.59
N VAL A 28 15.90 13.14 14.24
CA VAL A 28 16.87 12.46 15.12
C VAL A 28 16.20 11.89 16.37
N ALA A 29 15.24 12.62 16.95
CA ALA A 29 14.59 12.24 18.20
C ALA A 29 13.52 11.15 18.01
N LYS A 30 12.71 11.24 16.96
CA LYS A 30 11.52 10.39 16.75
C LYS A 30 11.65 9.47 15.54
N GLY A 31 12.73 9.61 14.76
CA GLY A 31 12.88 8.92 13.48
C GLY A 31 11.99 9.49 12.38
N GLY A 32 11.89 8.75 11.29
CA GLY A 32 11.08 9.13 10.13
C GLY A 32 11.86 9.95 9.09
N ARG A 33 11.12 10.48 8.12
CA ARG A 33 11.70 11.26 7.03
C ARG A 33 11.50 12.75 7.27
N LEU A 34 12.43 13.56 6.76
CA LEU A 34 12.41 15.00 6.94
C LEU A 34 11.10 15.65 6.46
N GLY A 35 10.58 15.22 5.30
CA GLY A 35 9.31 15.73 4.77
C GLY A 35 8.13 15.49 5.70
N ALA A 36 8.00 14.27 6.24
CA ALA A 36 6.94 13.94 7.19
C ALA A 36 7.06 14.74 8.50
N GLN A 37 8.27 15.07 8.95
CA GLN A 37 8.42 15.90 10.15
C GLN A 37 8.09 17.38 9.88
N ILE A 38 8.42 17.90 8.69
CA ILE A 38 8.05 19.26 8.28
C ILE A 38 6.52 19.44 8.28
N THR A 39 5.79 18.48 7.71
CA THR A 39 4.31 18.54 7.67
C THR A 39 3.69 18.31 9.04
N LYS A 40 4.20 17.36 9.84
CA LYS A 40 3.71 17.11 11.20
C LYS A 40 3.93 18.27 12.15
N LEU A 41 4.99 19.02 11.98
CA LEU A 41 5.24 20.26 12.76
C LEU A 41 4.39 21.44 12.26
N GLY A 42 3.64 21.29 11.17
CA GLY A 42 2.84 22.35 10.56
C GLY A 42 3.67 23.46 9.93
N LEU A 43 4.93 23.20 9.60
CA LEU A 43 5.85 24.17 9.01
C LEU A 43 5.52 24.43 7.53
N LEU A 44 5.03 23.40 6.84
CA LEU A 44 4.49 23.44 5.48
C LEU A 44 3.27 22.53 5.38
N GLU A 45 2.32 22.92 4.54
CA GLU A 45 1.25 22.01 4.18
C GLU A 45 1.75 20.91 3.24
N GLU A 46 1.10 19.75 3.33
CA GLU A 46 1.46 18.56 2.57
C GLU A 46 1.42 18.80 1.05
N SER A 47 0.38 19.51 0.59
CA SER A 47 0.23 19.93 -0.81
C SER A 47 1.37 20.82 -1.28
N GLN A 48 1.75 21.80 -0.47
CA GLN A 48 2.85 22.74 -0.80
C GLN A 48 4.19 22.00 -0.94
N LEU A 49 4.45 21.06 -0.03
CA LEU A 49 5.66 20.25 -0.07
C LEU A 49 5.68 19.32 -1.30
N THR A 50 4.55 18.68 -1.61
CA THR A 50 4.39 17.80 -2.76
C THR A 50 4.60 18.55 -4.08
N ASP A 51 3.96 19.71 -4.24
CA ASP A 51 4.10 20.57 -5.41
C ASP A 51 5.53 21.08 -5.59
N PHE A 52 6.18 21.45 -4.47
CA PHE A 52 7.57 21.89 -4.51
C PHE A 52 8.50 20.77 -5.00
N VAL A 53 8.36 19.56 -4.46
CA VAL A 53 9.15 18.39 -4.87
C VAL A 53 8.89 18.05 -6.34
N ALA A 54 7.61 18.03 -6.75
CA ALA A 54 7.23 17.78 -8.14
C ALA A 54 7.89 18.77 -9.11
N LYS A 55 7.83 20.04 -8.78
CA LYS A 55 8.46 21.13 -9.57
C LYS A 55 9.99 21.00 -9.60
N GLN A 56 10.59 20.68 -8.47
CA GLN A 56 12.06 20.58 -8.35
C GLN A 56 12.63 19.43 -9.20
N TYR A 57 11.92 18.32 -9.27
CA TYR A 57 12.35 17.15 -10.05
C TYR A 57 11.73 17.07 -11.44
N GLY A 58 10.84 17.98 -11.80
CA GLY A 58 10.18 18.00 -13.10
C GLY A 58 9.27 16.81 -13.34
N VAL A 59 8.67 16.25 -12.29
CA VAL A 59 7.73 15.13 -12.33
C VAL A 59 6.33 15.58 -11.91
N PRO A 60 5.24 14.95 -12.42
CA PRO A 60 3.89 15.34 -12.03
C PRO A 60 3.62 15.05 -10.54
N ALA A 61 2.85 15.92 -9.89
CA ALA A 61 2.22 15.63 -8.60
C ALA A 61 0.85 14.99 -8.84
N ILE A 62 0.49 14.03 -8.00
CA ILE A 62 -0.84 13.40 -8.01
C ILE A 62 -1.40 13.33 -6.58
N ASP A 63 -2.72 13.40 -6.47
CA ASP A 63 -3.43 13.03 -5.26
C ASP A 63 -3.82 11.55 -5.35
N LEU A 64 -3.27 10.73 -4.47
CA LEU A 64 -3.57 9.29 -4.46
C LEU A 64 -4.98 8.97 -3.96
N ASP A 65 -5.59 9.87 -3.20
CA ASP A 65 -6.93 9.68 -2.67
C ASP A 65 -8.00 9.81 -3.78
N ASP A 66 -7.67 10.52 -4.88
CA ASP A 66 -8.51 10.65 -6.07
C ASP A 66 -8.40 9.47 -7.06
N PHE A 67 -7.47 8.53 -6.80
CA PHE A 67 -7.22 7.40 -7.70
C PHE A 67 -7.68 6.07 -7.09
N GLU A 68 -8.37 5.28 -7.91
CA GLU A 68 -8.54 3.86 -7.67
C GLU A 68 -7.50 3.08 -8.48
N VAL A 69 -6.66 2.33 -7.79
CA VAL A 69 -5.62 1.55 -8.43
C VAL A 69 -6.15 0.15 -8.71
N ASP A 70 -5.95 -0.33 -9.95
CA ASP A 70 -6.30 -1.70 -10.32
C ASP A 70 -5.46 -2.70 -9.47
N PRO A 71 -6.08 -3.66 -8.77
CA PRO A 71 -5.38 -4.71 -8.02
C PRO A 71 -4.29 -5.44 -8.82
N LYS A 72 -4.49 -5.61 -10.14
CA LYS A 72 -3.48 -6.19 -11.02
C LYS A 72 -2.23 -5.33 -11.18
N VAL A 73 -2.35 -4.02 -10.99
CA VAL A 73 -1.22 -3.09 -11.02
C VAL A 73 -0.53 -3.10 -9.67
N VAL A 74 -1.30 -3.17 -8.57
CA VAL A 74 -0.76 -3.30 -7.21
C VAL A 74 0.10 -4.56 -7.08
N ALA A 75 -0.38 -5.69 -7.57
CA ALA A 75 0.32 -6.98 -7.52
C ALA A 75 1.66 -7.01 -8.29
N LEU A 76 1.97 -6.00 -9.12
CA LEU A 76 3.26 -5.91 -9.82
C LEU A 76 4.43 -5.57 -8.89
N ILE A 77 4.17 -4.93 -7.76
CA ILE A 77 5.18 -4.60 -6.75
C ILE A 77 4.83 -5.35 -5.46
N PRO A 78 5.67 -6.25 -4.95
CA PRO A 78 5.42 -6.89 -3.67
C PRO A 78 5.33 -5.88 -2.51
N GLU A 79 4.48 -6.15 -1.53
CA GLU A 79 4.25 -5.30 -0.36
C GLU A 79 5.56 -4.89 0.34
N ALA A 80 6.44 -5.86 0.62
CA ALA A 80 7.73 -5.60 1.26
C ALA A 80 8.58 -4.56 0.50
N VAL A 81 8.48 -4.53 -0.84
CA VAL A 81 9.19 -3.57 -1.70
C VAL A 81 8.50 -2.21 -1.67
N ALA A 82 7.17 -2.19 -1.70
CA ALA A 82 6.36 -0.98 -1.59
C ALA A 82 6.63 -0.26 -0.25
N ILE A 83 6.63 -0.99 0.85
CA ILE A 83 6.96 -0.48 2.19
C ILE A 83 8.42 0.01 2.25
N LYS A 84 9.37 -0.83 1.82
CA LYS A 84 10.81 -0.52 1.86
C LYS A 84 11.15 0.78 1.14
N HIS A 85 10.59 0.98 -0.05
CA HIS A 85 10.89 2.14 -0.89
C HIS A 85 9.87 3.28 -0.74
N ASN A 86 8.78 3.05 0.01
CA ASN A 86 7.67 3.97 0.23
C ASN A 86 7.07 4.44 -1.11
N VAL A 87 6.56 3.48 -1.85
CA VAL A 87 5.99 3.67 -3.19
C VAL A 87 4.67 2.94 -3.34
N VAL A 88 3.81 3.45 -4.21
CA VAL A 88 2.57 2.80 -4.62
C VAL A 88 2.52 2.77 -6.14
N PRO A 89 2.36 1.61 -6.79
CA PRO A 89 2.08 1.57 -8.22
C PRO A 89 0.70 2.15 -8.46
N VAL A 90 0.57 3.03 -9.45
CA VAL A 90 -0.68 3.77 -9.73
C VAL A 90 -1.33 3.29 -11.01
N ASN A 91 -0.55 3.06 -12.05
CA ASN A 91 -1.07 2.66 -13.36
C ASN A 91 0.01 1.99 -14.21
N ARG A 92 -0.42 1.22 -15.20
CA ARG A 92 0.47 0.62 -16.19
C ARG A 92 0.04 1.00 -17.61
N ALA A 93 0.95 1.60 -18.36
CA ALA A 93 0.76 1.96 -19.76
C ALA A 93 1.76 1.20 -20.64
N GLY A 94 1.34 0.08 -21.23
CA GLY A 94 2.21 -0.79 -22.03
C GLY A 94 3.38 -1.34 -21.23
N SER A 95 4.61 -0.94 -21.57
CA SER A 95 5.86 -1.33 -20.90
C SER A 95 6.29 -0.35 -19.78
N THR A 96 5.47 0.63 -19.44
CA THR A 96 5.77 1.63 -18.41
C THR A 96 4.85 1.43 -17.22
N LEU A 97 5.43 1.35 -16.03
CA LEU A 97 4.74 1.34 -14.74
C LEU A 97 4.87 2.73 -14.11
N ILE A 98 3.73 3.35 -13.81
CA ILE A 98 3.67 4.63 -13.12
C ILE A 98 3.65 4.36 -11.63
N VAL A 99 4.58 4.95 -10.89
CA VAL A 99 4.79 4.69 -9.47
C VAL A 99 4.77 6.02 -8.71
N ALA A 100 3.90 6.12 -7.72
CA ALA A 100 3.85 7.24 -6.80
C ALA A 100 4.94 7.09 -5.72
N THR A 101 5.67 8.17 -5.48
CA THR A 101 6.71 8.25 -4.45
C THR A 101 6.74 9.65 -3.85
N ALA A 102 7.09 9.75 -2.56
CA ALA A 102 7.34 11.04 -1.92
C ALA A 102 8.77 11.55 -2.19
N ASP A 103 9.65 10.68 -2.71
CA ASP A 103 11.06 11.02 -2.95
C ASP A 103 11.52 10.51 -4.31
N PRO A 104 11.29 11.27 -5.38
CA PRO A 104 11.74 10.90 -6.72
C PRO A 104 13.27 10.92 -6.88
N SER A 105 14.02 11.41 -5.89
CA SER A 105 15.48 11.36 -5.87
C SER A 105 16.03 9.98 -5.48
N ASN A 106 15.20 9.10 -4.96
CA ASN A 106 15.58 7.73 -4.61
C ASN A 106 15.70 6.85 -5.86
N ILE A 107 16.68 7.16 -6.71
CA ILE A 107 16.91 6.45 -7.97
C ILE A 107 17.15 4.96 -7.72
N SER A 108 17.90 4.62 -6.66
CA SER A 108 18.17 3.22 -6.33
C SER A 108 16.90 2.42 -6.05
N GLY A 109 15.93 3.02 -5.36
CA GLY A 109 14.64 2.38 -5.10
C GLY A 109 13.82 2.18 -6.38
N LEU A 110 13.84 3.16 -7.29
CA LEU A 110 13.17 3.05 -8.58
C LEU A 110 13.84 2.03 -9.50
N ASP A 111 15.16 1.93 -9.46
CA ASP A 111 15.92 0.93 -10.21
C ASP A 111 15.68 -0.49 -9.66
N ASP A 112 15.60 -0.67 -8.34
CA ASP A 112 15.21 -1.95 -7.71
C ASP A 112 13.84 -2.41 -8.23
N ILE A 113 12.85 -1.51 -8.27
CA ILE A 113 11.50 -1.80 -8.78
C ILE A 113 11.55 -2.13 -10.27
N LYS A 114 12.30 -1.37 -11.06
CA LYS A 114 12.49 -1.65 -12.49
C LYS A 114 13.08 -3.03 -12.73
N PHE A 115 14.08 -3.40 -11.95
CA PHE A 115 14.74 -4.71 -12.06
C PHE A 115 13.78 -5.84 -11.69
N LEU A 116 13.01 -5.66 -10.61
CA LEU A 116 12.06 -6.65 -10.12
C LEU A 116 10.90 -6.87 -11.10
N THR A 117 10.34 -5.77 -11.62
CA THR A 117 9.10 -5.81 -12.43
C THR A 117 9.36 -5.96 -13.93
N GLY A 118 10.57 -5.63 -14.39
CA GLY A 118 10.93 -5.57 -15.82
C GLY A 118 10.29 -4.40 -16.59
N TYR A 119 9.52 -3.53 -15.93
CA TYR A 119 8.89 -2.37 -16.54
C TYR A 119 9.80 -1.13 -16.49
N ASN A 120 9.60 -0.22 -17.43
CA ASN A 120 10.15 1.13 -17.31
C ASN A 120 9.39 1.88 -16.22
N ILE A 121 10.10 2.47 -15.27
CA ILE A 121 9.46 3.18 -14.17
C ILE A 121 9.33 4.66 -14.50
N GLN A 122 8.11 5.19 -14.36
CA GLN A 122 7.83 6.61 -14.40
C GLN A 122 7.37 7.05 -13.01
N ALA A 123 8.19 7.85 -12.35
CA ALA A 123 7.84 8.38 -11.04
C ALA A 123 6.82 9.52 -11.16
N VAL A 124 5.87 9.55 -10.23
CA VAL A 124 5.00 10.70 -9.94
C VAL A 124 5.10 11.00 -8.45
N VAL A 125 4.92 12.25 -8.07
CA VAL A 125 5.04 12.64 -6.65
C VAL A 125 3.67 12.61 -5.99
N ALA A 126 3.61 11.96 -4.83
CA ALA A 126 2.48 12.03 -3.93
C ALA A 126 2.98 12.32 -2.50
N SER A 127 2.09 12.73 -1.63
CA SER A 127 2.44 13.00 -0.25
C SER A 127 2.84 11.71 0.48
N GLU A 128 3.70 11.83 1.49
CA GLU A 128 4.16 10.66 2.24
C GLU A 128 3.02 9.98 3.00
N GLU A 129 2.05 10.77 3.48
CA GLU A 129 0.88 10.25 4.18
C GLU A 129 -0.09 9.55 3.21
N ALA A 130 -0.32 10.13 2.02
CA ALA A 130 -1.15 9.48 1.00
C ALA A 130 -0.53 8.16 0.51
N ILE A 131 0.81 8.08 0.38
CA ILE A 131 1.50 6.83 0.04
C ILE A 131 1.31 5.79 1.14
N LYS A 132 1.42 6.17 2.42
CA LYS A 132 1.18 5.23 3.54
C LYS A 132 -0.24 4.71 3.54
N ARG A 133 -1.23 5.62 3.43
CA ARG A 133 -2.64 5.21 3.31
C ARG A 133 -2.87 4.31 2.09
N GLY A 134 -2.21 4.62 0.97
CA GLY A 134 -2.27 3.79 -0.23
C GLY A 134 -1.69 2.40 -0.03
N ILE A 135 -0.55 2.27 0.65
CA ILE A 135 0.04 0.96 0.99
C ILE A 135 -0.93 0.18 1.88
N GLU A 136 -1.41 0.76 2.98
CA GLU A 136 -2.38 0.14 3.87
C GLU A 136 -3.67 -0.26 3.13
N LYS A 137 -4.21 0.63 2.30
CA LYS A 137 -5.45 0.38 1.55
C LYS A 137 -5.33 -0.75 0.53
N TYR A 138 -4.23 -0.81 -0.21
CA TYR A 138 -4.11 -1.71 -1.36
C TYR A 138 -3.40 -3.02 -1.04
N TYR A 139 -2.50 -3.06 -0.05
CA TYR A 139 -1.75 -4.26 0.29
C TYR A 139 -2.35 -5.03 1.46
N ASP A 140 -2.93 -4.38 2.49
CA ASP A 140 -3.63 -5.11 3.56
C ASP A 140 -4.81 -5.93 3.03
N GLN A 141 -5.49 -5.44 1.96
CA GLN A 141 -6.59 -6.17 1.34
C GLN A 141 -6.14 -7.36 0.48
N THR A 142 -4.92 -7.32 -0.08
CA THR A 142 -4.39 -8.41 -0.90
C THR A 142 -3.75 -9.51 -0.06
N SER A 143 -3.11 -9.17 1.07
CA SER A 143 -2.49 -10.17 1.94
C SER A 143 -3.53 -11.13 2.54
N ASP A 144 -4.67 -10.61 2.98
CA ASP A 144 -5.74 -11.43 3.55
C ASP A 144 -6.35 -12.40 2.52
N LEU A 145 -6.49 -11.97 1.25
CA LEU A 145 -7.00 -12.81 0.17
C LEU A 145 -5.99 -13.86 -0.31
N ASP A 146 -4.73 -13.43 -0.50
CA ASP A 146 -3.66 -14.33 -0.96
C ASP A 146 -3.33 -15.39 0.09
N ASP A 147 -3.31 -15.05 1.38
CA ASP A 147 -3.12 -15.99 2.49
C ASP A 147 -4.27 -16.99 2.59
N VAL A 148 -5.51 -16.55 2.38
CA VAL A 148 -6.67 -17.45 2.36
C VAL A 148 -6.65 -18.34 1.12
N MET A 149 -6.33 -17.79 -0.06
CA MET A 149 -6.24 -18.58 -1.31
C MET A 149 -5.08 -19.59 -1.27
N ALA A 150 -3.92 -19.23 -0.71
CA ALA A 150 -2.81 -20.14 -0.51
C ALA A 150 -3.17 -21.28 0.45
N ALA A 151 -3.98 -21.01 1.48
CA ALA A 151 -4.49 -22.03 2.39
C ALA A 151 -5.47 -23.00 1.70
N PHE A 152 -6.13 -22.59 0.62
CA PHE A 152 -6.96 -23.48 -0.21
C PHE A 152 -6.14 -24.34 -1.17
N ASP A 153 -5.04 -23.83 -1.73
CA ASP A 153 -4.17 -24.59 -2.66
C ASP A 153 -3.34 -25.67 -1.92
N ASP A 154 -2.98 -25.44 -0.65
CA ASP A 154 -2.23 -26.39 0.19
C ASP A 154 -3.14 -27.42 0.91
N SER A 155 -4.44 -27.18 0.97
CA SER A 155 -5.40 -28.13 1.47
C SER A 155 -5.88 -29.02 0.32
N ASP A 156 -5.24 -30.18 0.12
CA ASP A 156 -5.94 -31.33 -0.43
C ASP A 156 -7.17 -31.56 0.47
N ILE A 157 -8.33 -31.13 -0.01
CA ILE A 157 -9.60 -31.34 0.68
C ILE A 157 -9.88 -32.85 0.60
N ASP A 158 -9.27 -33.61 1.47
CA ASP A 158 -9.72 -34.96 1.78
C ASP A 158 -11.10 -34.81 2.44
N PHE A 159 -12.14 -35.02 1.66
CA PHE A 159 -13.48 -35.27 2.20
C PHE A 159 -13.44 -36.58 2.98
N VAL A 160 -13.05 -36.52 4.23
CA VAL A 160 -13.20 -37.62 5.16
C VAL A 160 -14.70 -37.75 5.42
N GLN A 161 -15.33 -38.65 4.68
CA GLN A 161 -16.60 -39.25 5.08
C GLN A 161 -16.29 -40.30 6.16
N ASP A 162 -16.14 -39.87 7.39
CA ASP A 162 -16.27 -40.79 8.53
C ASP A 162 -17.10 -40.10 9.62
N GLU A 163 -18.34 -40.49 9.68
CA GLU A 163 -19.25 -40.28 10.81
C GLU A 163 -18.78 -41.16 11.98
N GLU A 164 -17.93 -40.66 12.88
CA GLU A 164 -17.86 -41.19 14.24
C GLU A 164 -17.29 -40.15 15.22
N ASP A 165 -18.12 -39.81 16.21
CA ASP A 165 -17.82 -39.13 17.49
C ASP A 165 -17.05 -37.80 17.45
N ILE A 166 -17.74 -36.71 17.09
CA ILE A 166 -17.19 -35.37 17.10
C ILE A 166 -17.47 -34.71 18.46
N ASN A 167 -16.41 -34.38 19.18
CA ASN A 167 -16.47 -33.67 20.44
C ASN A 167 -16.69 -32.15 20.16
N GLU A 168 -17.87 -31.63 20.52
CA GLU A 168 -18.29 -30.24 20.24
C GLU A 168 -17.31 -29.12 20.71
N ALA A 169 -16.45 -29.45 21.67
CA ALA A 169 -15.50 -28.46 22.22
C ALA A 169 -14.19 -28.31 21.41
N GLU A 170 -13.80 -29.35 20.65
CA GLU A 170 -12.65 -29.32 19.74
C GLU A 170 -13.04 -28.74 18.37
N LEU A 171 -14.26 -28.99 17.89
CA LEU A 171 -14.82 -28.43 16.66
C LEU A 171 -14.83 -26.91 16.64
N GLY A 172 -15.04 -26.24 17.77
CA GLY A 172 -15.11 -24.80 17.83
C GLY A 172 -13.78 -24.09 17.52
N ARG A 173 -12.64 -24.73 17.79
CA ARG A 173 -11.31 -24.17 17.58
C ARG A 173 -10.73 -24.50 16.21
N GLU A 174 -10.94 -25.73 15.73
CA GLU A 174 -10.52 -26.13 14.39
C GLU A 174 -11.42 -25.54 13.30
N ALA A 175 -12.70 -25.30 13.59
CA ALA A 175 -13.61 -24.66 12.64
C ALA A 175 -13.28 -23.18 12.39
N GLU A 176 -12.77 -22.43 13.39
CA GLU A 176 -12.37 -21.03 13.22
C GLU A 176 -11.13 -20.89 12.31
N ASP A 177 -10.28 -21.91 12.26
CA ASP A 177 -9.08 -21.94 11.42
C ASP A 177 -9.33 -22.54 10.02
N ALA A 178 -10.49 -23.11 9.77
CA ALA A 178 -10.81 -23.68 8.47
C ALA A 178 -10.78 -22.62 7.37
N PRO A 179 -10.12 -22.86 6.23
CA PRO A 179 -9.99 -21.88 5.12
C PRO A 179 -11.34 -21.32 4.67
N VAL A 180 -12.38 -22.17 4.63
CA VAL A 180 -13.74 -21.75 4.24
C VAL A 180 -14.33 -20.73 5.22
N VAL A 181 -14.09 -20.88 6.52
CA VAL A 181 -14.59 -19.93 7.53
C VAL A 181 -13.84 -18.58 7.42
N LYS A 182 -12.54 -18.63 7.17
CA LYS A 182 -11.73 -17.42 6.91
C LYS A 182 -12.24 -16.69 5.66
N LEU A 183 -12.53 -17.41 4.58
CA LEU A 183 -13.10 -16.83 3.35
C LEU A 183 -14.46 -16.19 3.59
N VAL A 184 -15.36 -16.86 4.29
CA VAL A 184 -16.69 -16.32 4.62
C VAL A 184 -16.57 -15.05 5.48
N ASN A 185 -15.72 -15.07 6.50
CA ASN A 185 -15.47 -13.89 7.34
C ASN A 185 -14.88 -12.73 6.54
N LEU A 186 -13.99 -13.00 5.60
CA LEU A 186 -13.43 -11.99 4.70
C LEU A 186 -14.51 -11.36 3.82
N ILE A 187 -15.37 -12.18 3.18
CA ILE A 187 -16.49 -11.69 2.36
C ILE A 187 -17.43 -10.80 3.20
N LEU A 188 -17.78 -11.23 4.42
CA LEU A 188 -18.64 -10.46 5.31
C LEU A 188 -17.98 -9.14 5.72
N THR A 189 -16.70 -9.16 6.07
CA THR A 189 -15.94 -7.97 6.46
C THR A 189 -15.87 -6.96 5.31
N GLU A 190 -15.57 -7.42 4.10
CA GLU A 190 -15.55 -6.58 2.90
C GLU A 190 -16.92 -5.98 2.59
N ALA A 191 -17.99 -6.77 2.69
CA ALA A 191 -19.35 -6.27 2.48
C ALA A 191 -19.71 -5.17 3.47
N ILE A 192 -19.35 -5.32 4.75
CA ILE A 192 -19.56 -4.30 5.79
C ILE A 192 -18.75 -3.05 5.48
N LYS A 193 -17.46 -3.19 5.15
CA LYS A 193 -16.59 -2.05 4.77
C LYS A 193 -17.15 -1.26 3.59
N LYS A 194 -17.68 -1.97 2.59
CA LYS A 194 -18.30 -1.37 1.38
C LYS A 194 -19.73 -0.90 1.60
N SER A 195 -20.28 -1.05 2.82
CA SER A 195 -21.69 -0.73 3.15
C SER A 195 -22.69 -1.40 2.21
N ALA A 196 -22.39 -2.64 1.80
CA ALA A 196 -23.29 -3.43 0.96
C ALA A 196 -24.59 -3.76 1.71
N SER A 197 -25.71 -3.68 1.03
CA SER A 197 -27.02 -4.05 1.59
C SER A 197 -27.26 -5.55 1.57
N ASP A 198 -26.71 -6.23 0.56
CA ASP A 198 -26.94 -7.64 0.28
C ASP A 198 -25.65 -8.28 -0.25
N ILE A 199 -25.48 -9.58 0.04
CA ILE A 199 -24.39 -10.41 -0.52
C ILE A 199 -25.04 -11.57 -1.26
N HIS A 200 -24.73 -11.70 -2.55
CA HIS A 200 -25.17 -12.82 -3.37
C HIS A 200 -23.98 -13.71 -3.68
N ILE A 201 -24.08 -15.00 -3.38
CA ILE A 201 -23.07 -15.99 -3.67
C ILE A 201 -23.64 -16.96 -4.71
N GLU A 202 -23.08 -16.94 -5.92
CA GLU A 202 -23.55 -17.77 -7.03
C GLU A 202 -22.47 -18.81 -7.38
N PRO A 203 -22.73 -20.11 -7.17
CA PRO A 203 -21.79 -21.15 -7.59
C PRO A 203 -21.92 -21.40 -9.09
N TYR A 204 -20.79 -21.40 -9.78
CA TYR A 204 -20.65 -21.84 -11.17
C TYR A 204 -19.83 -23.12 -11.23
N GLU A 205 -19.92 -23.85 -12.33
CA GLU A 205 -19.29 -25.17 -12.53
C GLU A 205 -17.76 -25.20 -12.25
N LYS A 206 -17.07 -24.05 -12.37
CA LYS A 206 -15.62 -23.90 -12.17
C LYS A 206 -15.22 -22.63 -11.39
N SER A 207 -16.17 -21.88 -10.84
CA SER A 207 -15.91 -20.64 -10.12
C SER A 207 -17.07 -20.27 -9.22
N ILE A 208 -16.81 -19.41 -8.24
CA ILE A 208 -17.83 -18.80 -7.39
C ILE A 208 -17.74 -17.28 -7.63
N ALA A 209 -18.89 -16.62 -7.85
CA ALA A 209 -18.99 -15.17 -7.89
C ALA A 209 -19.74 -14.66 -6.64
N PHE A 210 -19.31 -13.53 -6.09
CA PHE A 210 -19.91 -12.86 -4.92
C PHE A 210 -19.76 -11.34 -5.00
#